data_ee4b8e1a254f8dbcad31cf4b8e76f9de
#
_entry.id   ee4b8e1a254f8dbcad31cf4b8e76f9de
#
_cell.length_a   1.000
_cell.length_b   1.000
_cell.length_c   1.000
_cell.angle_alpha   90.00
_cell.angle_beta   90.00
_cell.angle_gamma   90.00
#
_symmetry.space_group_name_H-M   'P 1'
#
loop_
_entity.id
_entity.type
_entity.pdbx_description
1 polymer ?
#
loop_
_entity_poly.entity_id
_entity_poly.type
_entity_poly.pdbx_seq_one_letter_code
_entity_poly.pdbx_strand_id
1 'polypeptide(L)'
;NPVFSSMIARDLFSPVQKFSVAPYSYVKDRGYAFEKKLAGNTNELLSIQMKDLVTAEWEAKIPLIIFNAVIKSDGRKLMVASQPISFMMKPVVYQQDTTVSADAVDFNALFYKQHPLNLRVLTALRMNATFPYVLPNVWLPSNPIIDVMDAGLRDNFGQETSLRFIENFDDWIKVNTGGIIILQIRDRVSDNWNNPFQTVSLTDMLVNPGTVLQHNWQKLQDYFQADQFNYFKNGKDSTIQRISIEYAPQEPKKSAALNFHLTTREKRDIKRSLQNPVNVFAMKKIADLLAH
;
A
#
# COMPACT_ATOMS: atom_id res chain seq x y z
N ASN A 1 -16.59 18.53 6.46
CA ASN A 1 -16.46 18.15 7.86
C ASN A 1 -15.69 19.25 8.59
N PRO A 2 -16.30 19.99 9.58
CA PRO A 2 -15.68 21.14 10.23
C PRO A 2 -14.36 20.80 10.92
N VAL A 3 -14.19 19.58 11.41
CA VAL A 3 -12.93 19.12 12.01
C VAL A 3 -11.81 19.07 10.97
N PHE A 4 -12.12 18.64 9.75
CA PHE A 4 -11.13 18.52 8.69
C PHE A 4 -10.66 19.90 8.21
N SER A 5 -11.58 20.85 8.06
CA SER A 5 -11.27 22.24 7.67
C SER A 5 -10.40 22.95 8.72
N SER A 6 -10.70 22.78 10.00
CA SER A 6 -9.90 23.36 11.08
C SER A 6 -8.48 22.78 11.15
N MET A 7 -8.33 21.49 10.87
CA MET A 7 -7.02 20.84 10.81
C MET A 7 -6.18 21.29 9.61
N ILE A 8 -6.80 21.51 8.44
CA ILE A 8 -6.12 22.10 7.29
C ILE A 8 -5.64 23.52 7.60
N ALA A 9 -6.50 24.36 8.17
CA ALA A 9 -6.13 25.72 8.56
C ALA A 9 -4.97 25.72 9.58
N ARG A 10 -5.00 24.80 10.54
CA ARG A 10 -3.90 24.65 11.51
C ARG A 10 -2.58 24.29 10.81
N ASP A 11 -2.58 23.32 9.90
CA ASP A 11 -1.35 22.86 9.21
C ASP A 11 -0.76 23.98 8.33
N LEU A 12 -1.57 24.91 7.83
CA LEU A 12 -1.13 26.05 7.01
C LEU A 12 -0.60 27.24 7.84
N PHE A 13 -1.19 27.50 9.00
CA PHE A 13 -0.96 28.74 9.74
C PHE A 13 -0.27 28.55 11.10
N SER A 14 -0.10 27.32 11.57
CA SER A 14 0.57 27.05 12.85
C SER A 14 2.02 26.63 12.66
N PRO A 15 2.91 26.98 13.60
CA PRO A 15 4.27 26.46 13.59
C PRO A 15 4.28 24.93 13.57
N VAL A 16 5.22 24.34 12.84
CA VAL A 16 5.38 22.89 12.77
C VAL A 16 5.69 22.33 14.15
N GLN A 17 4.73 21.65 14.74
CA GLN A 17 4.92 20.95 16.00
C GLN A 17 5.58 19.60 15.76
N LYS A 18 6.49 19.21 16.66
CA LYS A 18 7.18 17.92 16.61
C LYS A 18 6.96 17.14 17.90
N PHE A 19 7.14 15.83 17.81
CA PHE A 19 7.27 14.95 18.96
C PHE A 19 8.41 13.96 18.70
N SER A 20 9.00 13.44 19.76
CA SER A 20 10.14 12.53 19.64
C SER A 20 9.77 11.14 20.14
N VAL A 21 10.22 10.14 19.40
CA VAL A 21 10.33 8.74 19.83
C VAL A 21 11.76 8.34 19.49
N ALA A 22 12.58 8.21 20.53
CA ALA A 22 14.03 8.11 20.36
C ALA A 22 14.43 7.03 19.36
N PRO A 23 15.39 7.31 18.47
CA PRO A 23 16.15 8.55 18.35
C PRO A 23 15.51 9.62 17.44
N TYR A 24 14.30 9.39 16.95
CA TYR A 24 13.68 10.16 15.88
C TYR A 24 12.73 11.27 16.35
N SER A 25 12.63 12.33 15.55
CA SER A 25 11.66 13.41 15.72
C SER A 25 10.67 13.42 14.55
N TYR A 26 9.39 13.45 14.85
CA TYR A 26 8.28 13.36 13.91
C TYR A 26 7.44 14.63 13.92
N VAL A 27 6.79 14.93 12.79
CA VAL A 27 5.88 16.09 12.67
C VAL A 27 4.49 15.73 13.19
N LYS A 28 3.91 16.62 13.97
CA LYS A 28 2.50 16.55 14.40
C LYS A 28 1.61 17.30 13.41
N ASP A 29 1.19 16.62 12.37
CA ASP A 29 0.25 17.11 11.36
C ASP A 29 -1.10 16.36 11.41
N ARG A 30 -1.93 16.51 10.40
CA ARG A 30 -3.18 15.74 10.24
C ARG A 30 -2.94 14.23 10.20
N GLY A 31 -1.83 13.80 9.61
CA GLY A 31 -1.46 12.39 9.57
C GLY A 31 -1.13 11.82 10.94
N TYR A 32 -0.55 12.63 11.83
CA TYR A 32 -0.38 12.20 13.23
C TYR A 32 -1.73 12.00 13.95
N ALA A 33 -2.73 12.80 13.65
CA ALA A 33 -4.08 12.58 14.20
C ALA A 33 -4.69 11.26 13.67
N PHE A 34 -4.44 10.92 12.40
CA PHE A 34 -4.79 9.62 11.85
C PHE A 34 -4.06 8.47 12.57
N GLU A 35 -2.73 8.57 12.75
CA GLU A 35 -1.95 7.58 13.50
C GLU A 35 -2.49 7.36 14.91
N LYS A 36 -2.81 8.44 15.63
CA LYS A 36 -3.41 8.36 16.98
C LYS A 36 -4.76 7.64 16.99
N LYS A 37 -5.59 7.92 15.99
CA LYS A 37 -6.88 7.25 15.86
C LYS A 37 -6.72 5.76 15.57
N LEU A 38 -5.77 5.40 14.73
CA LEU A 38 -5.46 4.02 14.40
C LEU A 38 -4.89 3.28 15.60
N ALA A 39 -3.96 3.88 16.34
CA ALA A 39 -3.42 3.34 17.59
C ALA A 39 -4.55 3.00 18.58
N GLY A 40 -5.44 3.97 18.85
CA GLY A 40 -6.57 3.74 19.75
C GLY A 40 -7.54 2.65 19.25
N ASN A 41 -7.80 2.56 17.94
CA ASN A 41 -8.66 1.53 17.37
C ASN A 41 -8.07 0.12 17.47
N THR A 42 -6.74 0.01 17.58
CA THR A 42 -6.00 -1.26 17.70
C THR A 42 -5.51 -1.52 19.13
N ASN A 43 -6.05 -0.83 20.14
CA ASN A 43 -5.61 -0.93 21.53
C ASN A 43 -4.08 -0.82 21.66
N GLU A 44 -3.49 0.16 20.97
CA GLU A 44 -2.05 0.46 20.92
C GLU A 44 -1.16 -0.67 20.34
N LEU A 45 -1.72 -1.72 19.78
CA LEU A 45 -0.98 -2.83 19.19
C LEU A 45 0.04 -2.37 18.13
N LEU A 46 -0.29 -1.32 17.37
CA LEU A 46 0.56 -0.76 16.32
C LEU A 46 1.49 0.36 16.82
N SER A 47 1.46 0.69 18.11
CA SER A 47 2.31 1.73 18.72
C SER A 47 3.72 1.23 19.07
N ILE A 48 4.29 0.46 18.16
CA ILE A 48 5.60 -0.19 18.24
C ILE A 48 6.56 0.36 17.17
N GLN A 49 7.82 -0.02 17.25
CA GLN A 49 8.85 0.27 16.26
C GLN A 49 9.13 -0.94 15.37
N MET A 50 9.72 -0.74 14.19
CA MET A 50 10.05 -1.83 13.26
C MET A 50 10.93 -2.91 13.90
N LYS A 51 11.82 -2.55 14.82
CA LYS A 51 12.67 -3.48 15.56
C LYS A 51 11.87 -4.51 16.37
N ASP A 52 10.68 -4.14 16.84
CA ASP A 52 9.84 -5.00 17.68
C ASP A 52 9.19 -6.14 16.86
N LEU A 53 9.22 -6.04 15.54
CA LEU A 53 8.74 -7.07 14.61
C LEU A 53 9.83 -8.10 14.25
N VAL A 54 11.12 -7.74 14.35
CA VAL A 54 12.25 -8.51 13.81
C VAL A 54 12.23 -9.97 14.24
N THR A 55 12.13 -10.22 15.54
CA THR A 55 12.19 -11.60 16.07
C THR A 55 10.95 -12.41 15.68
N ALA A 56 9.76 -11.81 15.77
CA ALA A 56 8.52 -12.51 15.45
C ALA A 56 8.41 -12.87 13.96
N GLU A 57 8.89 -12.00 13.07
CA GLU A 57 8.98 -12.28 11.64
C GLU A 57 10.06 -13.33 11.32
N TRP A 58 11.24 -13.23 11.95
CA TRP A 58 12.32 -14.20 11.77
C TRP A 58 11.90 -15.61 12.19
N GLU A 59 11.16 -15.72 13.28
CA GLU A 59 10.64 -16.99 13.79
C GLU A 59 9.34 -17.45 13.09
N ALA A 60 8.92 -16.76 12.03
CA ALA A 60 7.67 -17.00 11.30
C ALA A 60 6.40 -17.02 12.19
N LYS A 61 6.43 -16.35 13.33
CA LYS A 61 5.26 -16.15 14.21
C LYS A 61 4.26 -15.17 13.65
N ILE A 62 4.76 -14.22 12.84
CA ILE A 62 3.96 -13.29 12.03
C ILE A 62 4.53 -13.25 10.60
N PRO A 63 3.72 -12.88 9.60
CA PRO A 63 4.21 -12.70 8.23
C PRO A 63 5.24 -11.58 8.13
N LEU A 64 6.16 -11.68 7.15
CA LEU A 64 7.01 -10.55 6.75
C LEU A 64 6.13 -9.40 6.24
N ILE A 65 6.32 -8.21 6.82
CA ILE A 65 5.58 -7.01 6.44
C ILE A 65 6.52 -6.08 5.66
N ILE A 66 6.10 -5.70 4.46
CA ILE A 66 6.81 -4.72 3.62
C ILE A 66 5.88 -3.53 3.39
N PHE A 67 6.27 -2.37 3.90
CA PHE A 67 5.59 -1.11 3.66
C PHE A 67 6.18 -0.43 2.44
N ASN A 68 5.33 0.04 1.54
CA ASN A 68 5.72 0.74 0.33
C ASN A 68 5.31 2.21 0.36
N ALA A 69 6.11 3.06 -0.24
CA ALA A 69 5.77 4.46 -0.53
C ALA A 69 6.47 4.88 -1.82
N VAL A 70 6.14 6.06 -2.31
CA VAL A 70 6.84 6.67 -3.44
C VAL A 70 7.64 7.87 -2.94
N ILE A 71 8.94 7.91 -3.27
CA ILE A 71 9.79 9.07 -3.01
C ILE A 71 9.36 10.19 -3.94
N LYS A 72 8.96 11.32 -3.37
CA LYS A 72 8.38 12.42 -4.13
C LYS A 72 9.36 13.05 -5.13
N SER A 73 10.64 13.10 -4.81
CA SER A 73 11.66 13.78 -5.62
C SER A 73 12.00 13.07 -6.92
N ASP A 74 11.88 11.73 -6.98
CA ASP A 74 12.34 10.94 -8.12
C ASP A 74 11.42 9.79 -8.54
N GLY A 75 10.33 9.56 -7.81
CA GLY A 75 9.34 8.53 -8.16
C GLY A 75 9.76 7.10 -7.87
N ARG A 76 10.93 6.85 -7.27
CA ARG A 76 11.33 5.50 -6.85
C ARG A 76 10.45 4.99 -5.71
N LYS A 77 10.27 3.67 -5.64
CA LYS A 77 9.67 3.07 -4.45
C LYS A 77 10.61 3.20 -3.26
N LEU A 78 10.07 3.58 -2.12
CA LEU A 78 10.71 3.40 -0.84
C LEU A 78 10.07 2.20 -0.14
N MET A 79 10.89 1.24 0.24
CA MET A 79 10.43 0.03 0.92
C MET A 79 10.98 0.03 2.34
N VAL A 80 10.10 -0.25 3.30
CA VAL A 80 10.43 -0.38 4.72
C VAL A 80 9.99 -1.75 5.20
N ALA A 81 10.92 -2.53 5.73
CA ALA A 81 10.66 -3.84 6.34
C ALA A 81 11.52 -4.00 7.60
N SER A 82 11.21 -4.97 8.44
CA SER A 82 12.06 -5.31 9.59
C SER A 82 13.24 -6.18 9.19
N GLN A 83 13.09 -6.96 8.11
CA GLN A 83 14.12 -7.84 7.55
C GLN A 83 14.85 -7.19 6.38
N PRO A 84 16.09 -7.63 6.04
CA PRO A 84 16.81 -7.14 4.86
C PRO A 84 16.09 -7.45 3.56
N ILE A 85 15.81 -6.42 2.75
CA ILE A 85 15.09 -6.52 1.47
C ILE A 85 15.86 -5.88 0.31
N SER A 86 17.13 -5.58 0.48
CA SER A 86 17.95 -4.89 -0.54
C SER A 86 18.04 -5.65 -1.86
N PHE A 87 17.84 -6.97 -1.86
CA PHE A 87 17.77 -7.80 -3.07
C PHE A 87 16.57 -7.46 -3.96
N MET A 88 15.57 -6.73 -3.44
CA MET A 88 14.38 -6.32 -4.19
C MET A 88 14.50 -4.95 -4.86
N MET A 89 15.64 -4.28 -4.76
CA MET A 89 15.79 -2.90 -5.25
C MET A 89 15.88 -2.78 -6.77
N LYS A 90 16.11 -3.89 -7.47
CA LYS A 90 16.06 -4.03 -8.93
C LYS A 90 15.28 -5.29 -9.31
N PRO A 91 14.70 -5.36 -10.52
CA PRO A 91 14.24 -6.63 -11.08
C PRO A 91 15.36 -7.66 -11.11
N VAL A 92 15.03 -8.94 -10.91
CA VAL A 92 16.04 -10.02 -10.83
C VAL A 92 16.95 -10.06 -12.04
N VAL A 93 16.39 -9.88 -13.23
CA VAL A 93 17.17 -9.91 -14.51
C VAL A 93 18.23 -8.79 -14.58
N TYR A 94 18.09 -7.73 -13.80
CA TYR A 94 19.02 -6.59 -13.77
C TYR A 94 19.85 -6.49 -12.49
N GLN A 95 19.76 -7.43 -11.57
CA GLN A 95 20.51 -7.36 -10.30
C GLN A 95 22.01 -7.26 -10.50
N GLN A 96 22.54 -7.99 -11.48
CA GLN A 96 23.97 -8.00 -11.82
C GLN A 96 24.37 -6.87 -12.79
N ASP A 97 23.41 -6.18 -13.39
CA ASP A 97 23.67 -5.11 -14.33
C ASP A 97 23.89 -3.78 -13.59
N THR A 98 25.13 -3.32 -13.57
CA THR A 98 25.52 -2.05 -12.93
C THR A 98 25.08 -0.83 -13.72
N THR A 99 24.70 -0.97 -15.00
CA THR A 99 24.23 0.15 -15.85
C THR A 99 22.77 0.49 -15.59
N VAL A 100 21.99 -0.44 -15.04
CA VAL A 100 20.59 -0.23 -14.68
C VAL A 100 20.49 0.32 -13.25
N SER A 101 19.93 1.51 -13.11
CA SER A 101 19.69 2.13 -11.82
C SER A 101 18.62 1.37 -11.02
N ALA A 102 18.79 1.34 -9.70
CA ALA A 102 17.76 0.82 -8.81
C ALA A 102 16.49 1.69 -8.89
N ASP A 103 15.35 1.06 -9.09
CA ASP A 103 14.04 1.70 -9.18
C ASP A 103 13.28 1.68 -7.84
N ALA A 104 13.87 1.07 -6.83
CA ALA A 104 13.41 1.05 -5.46
C ALA A 104 14.57 1.32 -4.48
N VAL A 105 14.23 1.67 -3.26
CA VAL A 105 15.17 1.98 -2.17
C VAL A 105 14.78 1.20 -0.93
N ASP A 106 15.72 0.47 -0.37
CA ASP A 106 15.60 -0.14 0.96
C ASP A 106 15.94 0.92 2.02
N PHE A 107 14.95 1.29 2.83
CA PHE A 107 15.13 2.29 3.90
C PHE A 107 16.19 1.88 4.89
N ASN A 108 16.25 0.60 5.26
CA ASN A 108 17.21 0.10 6.22
C ASN A 108 18.63 0.17 5.69
N ALA A 109 18.84 -0.18 4.42
CA ALA A 109 20.15 -0.12 3.79
C ALA A 109 20.63 1.33 3.61
N LEU A 110 19.72 2.22 3.17
CA LEU A 110 20.05 3.63 2.93
C LEU A 110 20.41 4.36 4.23
N PHE A 111 19.71 4.06 5.31
CA PHE A 111 19.88 4.74 6.60
C PHE A 111 20.50 3.87 7.70
N TYR A 112 21.29 2.85 7.35
CA TYR A 112 21.84 1.88 8.29
C TYR A 112 22.58 2.51 9.48
N LYS A 113 23.23 3.68 9.31
CA LYS A 113 23.92 4.43 10.39
C LYS A 113 22.97 5.21 11.30
N GLN A 114 21.69 5.31 10.96
CA GLN A 114 20.73 6.12 11.68
C GLN A 114 19.70 5.27 12.46
N HIS A 115 20.01 3.99 12.71
CA HIS A 115 19.11 3.07 13.41
C HIS A 115 17.71 2.95 12.78
N PRO A 116 17.59 2.61 11.48
CA PRO A 116 16.35 2.68 10.72
C PRO A 116 15.21 1.83 11.31
N LEU A 117 15.53 0.75 12.01
CA LEU A 117 14.55 -0.10 12.69
C LEU A 117 13.85 0.58 13.89
N ASN A 118 14.31 1.77 14.32
CA ASN A 118 13.56 2.57 15.29
C ASN A 118 12.43 3.39 14.65
N LEU A 119 12.19 3.29 13.33
CA LEU A 119 11.02 3.87 12.69
C LEU A 119 9.75 3.28 13.31
N ARG A 120 8.75 4.13 13.57
CA ARG A 120 7.45 3.70 14.11
C ARG A 120 6.65 2.96 13.04
N VAL A 121 6.03 1.84 13.42
CA VAL A 121 5.13 1.07 12.52
C VAL A 121 3.97 1.94 12.05
N LEU A 122 3.39 2.77 12.91
CA LEU A 122 2.31 3.69 12.52
C LEU A 122 2.75 4.70 11.44
N THR A 123 4.01 5.16 11.47
CA THR A 123 4.53 6.06 10.43
C THR A 123 4.76 5.30 9.11
N ALA A 124 5.31 4.09 9.16
CA ALA A 124 5.46 3.22 8.00
C ALA A 124 4.10 2.86 7.38
N LEU A 125 3.10 2.55 8.21
CA LEU A 125 1.74 2.28 7.75
C LEU A 125 1.10 3.53 7.12
N ARG A 126 1.26 4.71 7.76
CA ARG A 126 0.72 5.96 7.24
C ARG A 126 1.28 6.30 5.87
N MET A 127 2.56 6.06 5.59
CA MET A 127 3.14 6.39 4.29
C MET A 127 2.49 5.62 3.12
N ASN A 128 1.91 4.43 3.38
CA ASN A 128 1.14 3.68 2.37
C ASN A 128 -0.26 4.25 2.11
N ALA A 129 -0.74 5.16 2.95
CA ALA A 129 -2.11 5.67 2.92
C ALA A 129 -2.15 7.19 2.83
N THR A 130 -1.08 7.82 2.38
CA THR A 130 -0.94 9.27 2.26
C THR A 130 -1.47 9.74 0.92
N PHE A 131 -2.78 9.66 0.78
CA PHE A 131 -3.47 10.06 -0.44
C PHE A 131 -3.35 11.58 -0.66
N PRO A 132 -2.94 12.03 -1.86
CA PRO A 132 -2.84 13.44 -2.17
C PRO A 132 -4.13 14.21 -1.80
N TYR A 133 -4.00 15.39 -1.22
CA TYR A 133 -5.07 16.27 -0.73
C TYR A 133 -5.84 15.76 0.51
N VAL A 134 -5.81 14.48 0.85
CA VAL A 134 -6.49 13.93 2.04
C VAL A 134 -5.58 13.96 3.26
N LEU A 135 -4.38 13.40 3.14
CA LEU A 135 -3.34 13.48 4.17
C LEU A 135 -2.10 14.19 3.64
N PRO A 136 -1.36 14.92 4.49
CA PRO A 136 -0.07 15.49 4.10
C PRO A 136 0.94 14.37 3.85
N ASN A 137 1.90 14.64 2.98
CA ASN A 137 3.04 13.75 2.75
C ASN A 137 3.71 13.35 4.07
N VAL A 138 4.37 12.23 4.08
CA VAL A 138 5.16 11.79 5.24
C VAL A 138 6.60 12.23 5.07
N TRP A 139 7.07 13.04 5.99
CA TRP A 139 8.49 13.33 6.15
C TRP A 139 9.10 12.29 7.08
N LEU A 140 9.89 11.40 6.52
CA LEU A 140 10.56 10.39 7.31
C LEU A 140 11.64 11.04 8.18
N PRO A 141 11.82 10.57 9.41
CA PRO A 141 12.75 11.16 10.39
C PRO A 141 14.20 10.76 10.10
N SER A 142 14.61 10.84 8.84
CA SER A 142 15.94 10.52 8.34
C SER A 142 16.74 11.78 8.05
N ASN A 143 18.06 11.65 7.89
CA ASN A 143 18.94 12.73 7.45
C ASN A 143 19.76 12.24 6.24
N PRO A 144 19.52 12.79 5.03
CA PRO A 144 18.53 13.82 4.73
C PRO A 144 17.09 13.36 4.94
N ILE A 145 16.17 14.31 5.16
CA ILE A 145 14.73 14.01 5.26
C ILE A 145 14.24 13.55 3.89
N ILE A 146 13.54 12.42 3.86
CA ILE A 146 12.85 11.93 2.67
C ILE A 146 11.36 12.28 2.77
N ASP A 147 10.85 12.96 1.76
CA ASP A 147 9.43 13.24 1.57
C ASP A 147 8.81 12.13 0.72
N VAL A 148 7.83 11.42 1.28
CA VAL A 148 7.17 10.30 0.62
C VAL A 148 5.67 10.49 0.54
N MET A 149 5.08 9.85 -0.45
CA MET A 149 3.66 9.85 -0.72
C MET A 149 3.16 8.42 -0.96
N ASP A 150 1.85 8.28 -1.10
CA ASP A 150 1.12 7.04 -1.25
C ASP A 150 1.74 6.07 -2.27
N ALA A 151 1.86 4.81 -1.88
CA ALA A 151 2.30 3.72 -2.77
C ALA A 151 1.38 3.55 -3.99
N GLY A 152 0.12 3.94 -3.88
CA GLY A 152 -0.89 3.86 -4.94
C GLY A 152 -0.54 4.64 -6.20
N LEU A 153 0.44 5.53 -6.14
CA LEU A 153 0.97 6.18 -7.35
C LEU A 153 1.78 5.25 -8.25
N ARG A 154 2.34 4.17 -7.70
CA ARG A 154 3.19 3.26 -8.44
C ARG A 154 2.79 1.80 -8.33
N ASP A 155 2.49 1.32 -7.14
CA ASP A 155 2.20 -0.09 -6.85
C ASP A 155 1.01 -0.19 -5.88
N ASN A 156 -0.19 0.17 -6.36
CA ASN A 156 -1.40 0.38 -5.55
C ASN A 156 -1.80 -0.83 -4.70
N PHE A 157 -1.53 -2.05 -5.18
CA PHE A 157 -1.87 -3.29 -4.47
C PHE A 157 -0.63 -4.06 -4.00
N GLY A 158 0.55 -3.49 -4.10
CA GLY A 158 1.79 -4.19 -3.79
C GLY A 158 2.11 -5.34 -4.74
N GLN A 159 1.52 -5.35 -5.94
CA GLN A 159 1.70 -6.46 -6.89
C GLN A 159 3.11 -6.51 -7.44
N GLU A 160 3.67 -5.38 -7.88
CA GLU A 160 5.05 -5.33 -8.37
C GLU A 160 6.03 -5.81 -7.30
N THR A 161 5.81 -5.40 -6.06
CA THR A 161 6.60 -5.83 -4.90
C THR A 161 6.45 -7.34 -4.67
N SER A 162 5.22 -7.86 -4.72
CA SER A 162 4.95 -9.30 -4.55
C SER A 162 5.59 -10.15 -5.64
N LEU A 163 5.46 -9.73 -6.92
CA LEU A 163 6.06 -10.46 -8.04
C LEU A 163 7.59 -10.46 -7.96
N ARG A 164 8.19 -9.33 -7.57
CA ARG A 164 9.64 -9.22 -7.39
C ARG A 164 10.14 -10.10 -6.23
N PHE A 165 9.38 -10.18 -5.14
CA PHE A 165 9.67 -11.12 -4.05
C PHE A 165 9.62 -12.57 -4.54
N ILE A 166 8.54 -12.97 -5.19
CA ILE A 166 8.35 -14.31 -5.76
C ILE A 166 9.50 -14.67 -6.73
N GLU A 167 9.88 -13.74 -7.60
CA GLU A 167 10.94 -13.96 -8.57
C GLU A 167 12.30 -14.21 -7.91
N ASN A 168 12.61 -13.52 -6.81
CA ASN A 168 13.85 -13.75 -6.04
C ASN A 168 13.88 -15.11 -5.33
N PHE A 169 12.73 -15.66 -4.98
CA PHE A 169 12.62 -16.93 -4.27
C PHE A 169 12.03 -18.06 -5.13
N ASP A 170 11.97 -17.90 -6.46
CA ASP A 170 11.32 -18.82 -7.39
C ASP A 170 11.82 -20.27 -7.24
N ASP A 171 13.13 -20.47 -7.21
CA ASP A 171 13.73 -21.81 -7.07
C ASP A 171 13.40 -22.45 -5.72
N TRP A 172 13.40 -21.67 -4.63
CA TRP A 172 13.03 -22.16 -3.32
C TRP A 172 11.55 -22.53 -3.26
N ILE A 173 10.69 -21.68 -3.83
CA ILE A 173 9.24 -21.87 -3.86
C ILE A 173 8.87 -23.13 -4.63
N LYS A 174 9.49 -23.36 -5.79
CA LYS A 174 9.26 -24.57 -6.61
C LYS A 174 9.55 -25.86 -5.87
N VAL A 175 10.59 -25.87 -5.03
CA VAL A 175 11.01 -27.07 -4.30
C VAL A 175 10.22 -27.27 -3.02
N ASN A 176 9.80 -26.20 -2.35
CA ASN A 176 9.33 -26.25 -0.97
C ASN A 176 7.82 -25.97 -0.81
N THR A 177 7.11 -25.62 -1.89
CA THR A 177 5.67 -25.26 -1.80
C THR A 177 4.87 -25.89 -2.92
N GLY A 178 3.56 -26.04 -2.73
CA GLY A 178 2.62 -26.50 -3.76
C GLY A 178 2.21 -25.41 -4.76
N GLY A 179 2.61 -24.15 -4.54
CA GLY A 179 2.25 -23.02 -5.38
C GLY A 179 2.11 -21.70 -4.60
N ILE A 180 1.61 -20.68 -5.28
CA ILE A 180 1.52 -19.33 -4.73
C ILE A 180 0.10 -18.80 -4.91
N ILE A 181 -0.46 -18.23 -3.84
CA ILE A 181 -1.69 -17.46 -3.88
C ILE A 181 -1.35 -16.00 -3.59
N ILE A 182 -1.54 -15.12 -4.58
CA ILE A 182 -1.50 -13.67 -4.39
C ILE A 182 -2.92 -13.22 -4.05
N LEU A 183 -3.15 -12.87 -2.79
CA LEU A 183 -4.43 -12.33 -2.34
C LEU A 183 -4.40 -10.80 -2.40
N GLN A 184 -5.23 -10.23 -3.26
CA GLN A 184 -5.45 -8.78 -3.32
C GLN A 184 -6.73 -8.41 -2.56
N ILE A 185 -6.65 -7.40 -1.71
CA ILE A 185 -7.82 -6.79 -1.06
C ILE A 185 -8.04 -5.43 -1.72
N ARG A 186 -9.21 -5.26 -2.37
CA ARG A 186 -9.51 -4.12 -3.23
C ARG A 186 -10.65 -3.28 -2.68
N ASP A 187 -10.51 -1.97 -2.80
CA ASP A 187 -11.52 -0.98 -2.42
C ASP A 187 -12.66 -0.83 -3.44
N ARG A 188 -12.59 -1.59 -4.54
CA ARG A 188 -13.57 -1.57 -5.65
C ARG A 188 -13.54 -2.89 -6.41
N VAL A 189 -14.58 -3.10 -7.21
CA VAL A 189 -14.67 -4.24 -8.14
C VAL A 189 -13.66 -4.03 -9.27
N SER A 190 -12.92 -5.09 -9.60
CA SER A 190 -12.11 -5.17 -10.84
C SER A 190 -13.07 -5.18 -12.02
N ASP A 191 -12.66 -4.61 -13.14
CA ASP A 191 -13.37 -4.70 -14.43
C ASP A 191 -14.78 -4.13 -14.48
N ASN A 192 -15.06 -3.02 -13.82
CA ASN A 192 -16.31 -2.31 -14.05
C ASN A 192 -16.28 -1.55 -15.39
N TRP A 193 -16.06 -2.32 -16.48
CA TRP A 193 -15.99 -1.85 -17.87
C TRP A 193 -17.36 -1.52 -18.47
N ASN A 194 -18.45 -1.82 -17.76
CA ASN A 194 -19.82 -1.71 -18.26
C ASN A 194 -20.24 -0.27 -18.61
N ASN A 195 -19.39 0.73 -18.35
CA ASN A 195 -19.60 2.12 -18.77
C ASN A 195 -18.28 2.75 -19.28
N PRO A 196 -17.69 2.24 -20.39
CA PRO A 196 -16.42 2.75 -20.90
C PRO A 196 -16.49 4.20 -21.41
N PHE A 197 -17.67 4.72 -21.66
CA PHE A 197 -17.92 6.01 -22.31
C PHE A 197 -18.71 6.98 -21.42
N GLN A 198 -18.55 6.95 -20.09
CA GLN A 198 -19.02 8.09 -19.30
C GLN A 198 -18.25 9.32 -19.76
N THR A 199 -18.91 10.18 -20.51
CA THR A 199 -18.39 11.48 -20.89
C THR A 199 -18.16 12.27 -19.62
N VAL A 200 -16.91 12.47 -19.28
CA VAL A 200 -16.52 13.43 -18.24
C VAL A 200 -16.93 14.79 -18.80
N SER A 201 -17.81 15.47 -18.10
CA SER A 201 -18.26 16.81 -18.50
C SER A 201 -17.04 17.73 -18.53
N LEU A 202 -16.95 18.66 -19.49
CA LEU A 202 -15.90 19.67 -19.54
C LEU A 202 -15.83 20.48 -18.23
N THR A 203 -16.97 20.62 -17.54
CA THR A 203 -17.03 21.23 -16.21
C THR A 203 -16.30 20.39 -15.15
N ASP A 204 -16.38 19.07 -15.20
CA ASP A 204 -15.65 18.18 -14.29
C ASP A 204 -14.13 18.25 -14.51
N MET A 205 -13.67 18.37 -15.77
CA MET A 205 -12.28 18.56 -16.10
C MET A 205 -11.73 19.90 -15.57
N LEU A 206 -12.53 20.95 -15.58
CA LEU A 206 -12.13 22.28 -15.09
C LEU A 206 -12.21 22.41 -13.58
N VAL A 207 -13.22 21.79 -12.96
CA VAL A 207 -13.47 21.91 -11.51
C VAL A 207 -12.67 20.88 -10.70
N ASN A 208 -12.42 19.69 -11.25
CA ASN A 208 -11.75 18.60 -10.54
C ASN A 208 -10.69 17.86 -11.39
N PRO A 209 -9.69 18.55 -11.98
CA PRO A 209 -8.71 17.90 -12.85
C PRO A 209 -7.91 16.79 -12.11
N GLY A 210 -7.67 16.98 -10.80
CA GLY A 210 -6.94 16.01 -9.99
C GLY A 210 -7.69 14.69 -9.79
N THR A 211 -9.00 14.72 -9.60
CA THR A 211 -9.81 13.51 -9.41
C THR A 211 -9.96 12.70 -10.70
N VAL A 212 -10.04 13.38 -11.84
CA VAL A 212 -10.09 12.73 -13.17
C VAL A 212 -8.77 12.04 -13.48
N LEU A 213 -7.64 12.74 -13.30
CA LEU A 213 -6.31 12.16 -13.48
C LEU A 213 -6.11 10.95 -12.58
N GLN A 214 -6.51 11.05 -11.32
CA GLN A 214 -6.36 9.99 -10.37
C GLN A 214 -7.22 8.75 -10.69
N HIS A 215 -8.48 8.94 -11.08
CA HIS A 215 -9.34 7.84 -11.46
C HIS A 215 -8.82 7.10 -12.69
N ASN A 216 -8.32 7.83 -13.69
CA ASN A 216 -7.70 7.25 -14.88
C ASN A 216 -6.35 6.60 -14.56
N TRP A 217 -5.56 7.18 -13.66
CA TRP A 217 -4.29 6.60 -13.22
C TRP A 217 -4.48 5.23 -12.57
N GLN A 218 -5.47 5.08 -11.72
CA GLN A 218 -5.77 3.80 -11.10
C GLN A 218 -6.21 2.74 -12.11
N LYS A 219 -7.00 3.13 -13.13
CA LYS A 219 -7.35 2.21 -14.22
C LYS A 219 -6.13 1.80 -15.04
N LEU A 220 -5.25 2.74 -15.38
CA LEU A 220 -4.01 2.43 -16.07
C LEU A 220 -3.14 1.45 -15.28
N GLN A 221 -3.04 1.63 -13.97
CA GLN A 221 -2.33 0.66 -13.12
C GLN A 221 -2.97 -0.72 -13.13
N ASP A 222 -4.30 -0.81 -13.07
CA ASP A 222 -5.00 -2.10 -13.15
C ASP A 222 -4.67 -2.83 -14.47
N TYR A 223 -4.58 -2.11 -15.60
CA TYR A 223 -4.15 -2.70 -16.89
C TYR A 223 -2.72 -3.19 -16.84
N PHE A 224 -1.78 -2.33 -16.44
CA PHE A 224 -0.38 -2.70 -16.37
C PHE A 224 -0.14 -3.87 -15.41
N GLN A 225 -0.84 -3.90 -14.29
CA GLN A 225 -0.74 -5.00 -13.34
C GLN A 225 -1.33 -6.29 -13.88
N ALA A 226 -2.41 -6.23 -14.66
CA ALA A 226 -2.99 -7.41 -15.30
C ALA A 226 -2.02 -8.00 -16.34
N ASP A 227 -1.45 -7.17 -17.19
CA ASP A 227 -0.46 -7.59 -18.18
C ASP A 227 0.80 -8.14 -17.51
N GLN A 228 1.35 -7.43 -16.53
CA GLN A 228 2.52 -7.85 -15.78
C GLN A 228 2.30 -9.23 -15.13
N PHE A 229 1.14 -9.44 -14.51
CA PHE A 229 0.82 -10.72 -13.90
C PHE A 229 0.71 -11.83 -14.94
N ASN A 230 0.08 -11.58 -16.08
CA ASN A 230 -0.06 -12.57 -17.15
C ASN A 230 1.29 -12.96 -17.75
N TYR A 231 2.16 -11.99 -18.04
CA TYR A 231 3.53 -12.27 -18.51
C TYR A 231 4.33 -13.06 -17.48
N PHE A 232 4.24 -12.65 -16.23
CA PHE A 232 4.95 -13.33 -15.14
C PHE A 232 4.49 -14.78 -14.98
N LYS A 233 3.19 -15.01 -14.97
CA LYS A 233 2.59 -16.35 -14.86
C LYS A 233 3.00 -17.27 -16.02
N ASN A 234 2.96 -16.76 -17.25
CA ASN A 234 3.29 -17.52 -18.45
C ASN A 234 4.78 -17.90 -18.53
N GLY A 235 5.65 -17.19 -17.85
CA GLY A 235 7.08 -17.48 -17.77
C GLY A 235 7.49 -18.39 -16.61
N LYS A 236 6.53 -18.90 -15.81
CA LYS A 236 6.82 -19.69 -14.61
C LYS A 236 6.21 -21.09 -14.68
N ASP A 237 6.98 -22.08 -14.22
CA ASP A 237 6.55 -23.48 -14.09
C ASP A 237 5.70 -23.69 -12.81
N SER A 238 5.77 -22.77 -11.85
CA SER A 238 5.04 -22.86 -10.59
C SER A 238 3.58 -22.43 -10.75
N THR A 239 2.68 -23.07 -10.02
CA THR A 239 1.27 -22.69 -9.99
C THR A 239 1.09 -21.38 -9.23
N ILE A 240 0.85 -20.28 -9.95
CA ILE A 240 0.62 -18.96 -9.36
C ILE A 240 -0.80 -18.54 -9.66
N GLN A 241 -1.54 -18.18 -8.61
CA GLN A 241 -2.90 -17.68 -8.73
C GLN A 241 -3.07 -16.32 -8.03
N ARG A 242 -3.70 -15.38 -8.72
CA ARG A 242 -4.14 -14.13 -8.14
C ARG A 242 -5.63 -14.20 -7.85
N ILE A 243 -6.02 -13.92 -6.61
CA ILE A 243 -7.40 -13.93 -6.15
C ILE A 243 -7.67 -12.59 -5.48
N SER A 244 -8.78 -11.95 -5.83
CA SER A 244 -9.17 -10.66 -5.27
C SER A 244 -10.38 -10.80 -4.36
N ILE A 245 -10.33 -10.15 -3.20
CA ILE A 245 -11.50 -9.84 -2.38
C ILE A 245 -11.79 -8.36 -2.60
N GLU A 246 -13.01 -8.04 -3.05
CA GLU A 246 -13.34 -6.74 -3.59
C GLU A 246 -14.52 -6.10 -2.86
N TYR A 247 -14.45 -4.79 -2.65
CA TYR A 247 -15.61 -4.06 -2.19
C TYR A 247 -16.58 -3.89 -3.35
N ALA A 248 -17.71 -4.59 -3.29
CA ALA A 248 -18.82 -4.50 -4.22
C ALA A 248 -20.03 -3.88 -3.51
N PRO A 249 -20.31 -2.57 -3.68
CA PRO A 249 -21.42 -1.90 -3.02
C PRO A 249 -22.76 -2.46 -3.47
N GLN A 250 -23.73 -2.58 -2.55
CA GLN A 250 -25.09 -3.01 -2.93
C GLN A 250 -25.78 -2.00 -3.85
N GLU A 251 -25.55 -0.71 -3.60
CA GLU A 251 -26.05 0.39 -4.42
C GLU A 251 -24.85 1.21 -4.94
N PRO A 252 -24.51 1.15 -6.25
CA PRO A 252 -23.33 1.86 -6.79
C PRO A 252 -23.33 3.37 -6.49
N LYS A 253 -24.50 4.01 -6.48
CA LYS A 253 -24.62 5.46 -6.17
C LYS A 253 -24.41 5.80 -4.69
N LYS A 254 -24.39 4.81 -3.81
CA LYS A 254 -24.23 4.98 -2.36
C LYS A 254 -23.02 4.22 -1.83
N SER A 255 -22.03 3.97 -2.67
CA SER A 255 -20.78 3.32 -2.28
C SER A 255 -20.11 4.06 -1.12
N ALA A 256 -19.35 3.31 -0.30
CA ALA A 256 -18.52 3.91 0.73
C ALA A 256 -17.47 4.82 0.09
N ALA A 257 -17.30 6.00 0.67
CA ALA A 257 -16.26 6.92 0.22
C ALA A 257 -14.87 6.39 0.61
N LEU A 258 -13.88 6.63 -0.25
CA LEU A 258 -12.48 6.38 0.08
C LEU A 258 -12.01 7.44 1.08
N ASN A 259 -12.28 7.21 2.37
CA ASN A 259 -11.87 8.08 3.45
C ASN A 259 -11.64 7.28 4.75
N PHE A 260 -11.02 7.93 5.74
CA PHE A 260 -10.69 7.30 7.03
C PHE A 260 -11.83 7.35 8.06
N HIS A 261 -12.99 7.91 7.70
CA HIS A 261 -14.17 8.04 8.56
C HIS A 261 -15.38 7.44 7.89
N LEU A 262 -15.56 6.14 8.06
CA LEU A 262 -16.72 5.43 7.54
C LEU A 262 -17.90 5.55 8.51
N THR A 263 -19.06 5.88 7.98
CA THR A 263 -20.34 5.86 8.68
C THR A 263 -20.74 4.43 9.05
N THR A 264 -21.66 4.27 9.98
CA THR A 264 -22.22 2.94 10.33
C THR A 264 -22.85 2.24 9.13
N ARG A 265 -23.47 3.01 8.22
CA ARG A 265 -24.05 2.48 6.97
C ARG A 265 -22.95 1.92 6.06
N GLU A 266 -21.89 2.69 5.81
CA GLU A 266 -20.77 2.28 4.95
C GLU A 266 -20.04 1.05 5.51
N LYS A 267 -19.78 1.02 6.81
CA LYS A 267 -19.19 -0.16 7.46
C LYS A 267 -20.05 -1.42 7.29
N ARG A 268 -21.37 -1.27 7.37
CA ARG A 268 -22.33 -2.37 7.16
C ARG A 268 -22.34 -2.82 5.70
N ASP A 269 -22.30 -1.88 4.75
CA ASP A 269 -22.24 -2.18 3.33
C ASP A 269 -20.95 -2.92 2.96
N ILE A 270 -19.79 -2.47 3.45
CA ILE A 270 -18.50 -3.15 3.27
C ILE A 270 -18.58 -4.59 3.84
N LYS A 271 -19.14 -4.76 5.05
CA LYS A 271 -19.30 -6.10 5.63
C LYS A 271 -20.19 -7.00 4.77
N ARG A 272 -21.28 -6.47 4.23
CA ARG A 272 -22.20 -7.21 3.35
C ARG A 272 -21.56 -7.56 2.01
N SER A 273 -20.64 -6.73 1.54
CA SER A 273 -19.88 -6.99 0.32
C SER A 273 -19.14 -8.34 0.33
N LEU A 274 -18.75 -8.85 1.49
CA LEU A 274 -18.15 -10.18 1.63
C LEU A 274 -19.12 -11.32 1.21
N GLN A 275 -20.42 -11.08 1.24
CA GLN A 275 -21.46 -12.02 0.81
C GLN A 275 -21.80 -11.89 -0.69
N ASN A 276 -21.17 -10.96 -1.40
CA ASN A 276 -21.32 -10.84 -2.84
C ASN A 276 -20.81 -12.12 -3.52
N PRO A 277 -21.49 -12.63 -4.56
CA PRO A 277 -21.07 -13.86 -5.26
C PRO A 277 -19.61 -13.88 -5.69
N VAL A 278 -19.03 -12.75 -6.11
CA VAL A 278 -17.62 -12.63 -6.50
C VAL A 278 -16.71 -12.97 -5.31
N ASN A 279 -16.98 -12.41 -4.14
CA ASN A 279 -16.17 -12.65 -2.94
C ASN A 279 -16.41 -14.07 -2.36
N VAL A 280 -17.65 -14.56 -2.41
CA VAL A 280 -17.95 -15.96 -2.00
C VAL A 280 -17.20 -16.94 -2.88
N PHE A 281 -17.20 -16.73 -4.20
CA PHE A 281 -16.44 -17.54 -5.14
C PHE A 281 -14.93 -17.47 -4.87
N ALA A 282 -14.39 -16.26 -4.65
CA ALA A 282 -12.99 -16.05 -4.31
C ALA A 282 -12.58 -16.79 -3.03
N MET A 283 -13.37 -16.68 -1.96
CA MET A 283 -13.12 -17.37 -0.69
C MET A 283 -13.19 -18.90 -0.85
N LYS A 284 -14.16 -19.41 -1.61
CA LYS A 284 -14.24 -20.84 -1.92
C LYS A 284 -13.00 -21.32 -2.66
N LYS A 285 -12.58 -20.57 -3.68
CA LYS A 285 -11.37 -20.90 -4.45
C LYS A 285 -10.11 -20.95 -3.57
N ILE A 286 -9.97 -20.01 -2.61
CA ILE A 286 -8.87 -20.05 -1.64
C ILE A 286 -8.95 -21.30 -0.78
N ALA A 287 -10.13 -21.65 -0.26
CA ALA A 287 -10.31 -22.83 0.57
C ALA A 287 -9.98 -24.11 -0.20
N ASP A 288 -10.41 -24.24 -1.46
CA ASP A 288 -10.12 -25.38 -2.31
C ASP A 288 -8.60 -25.53 -2.57
N LEU A 289 -7.89 -24.39 -2.78
CA LEU A 289 -6.44 -24.41 -3.00
C LEU A 289 -5.61 -24.72 -1.75
N LEU A 290 -6.14 -24.42 -0.55
CA LEU A 290 -5.47 -24.71 0.73
C LEU A 290 -5.76 -26.14 1.22
N ALA A 291 -6.75 -26.83 0.66
CA ALA A 291 -7.12 -28.19 1.01
C ALA A 291 -6.29 -29.26 0.27
N HIS A 292 -5.52 -28.85 -0.73
CA HIS A 292 -4.62 -29.68 -1.55
C HIS A 292 -3.17 -29.33 -1.29
#